data_f75d38a3a8edd8beaf6bfd8c4efd066c
#
_entry.id   f75d38a3a8edd8beaf6bfd8c4efd066c
#
_cell.length_a   1.000
_cell.length_b   1.000
_cell.length_c   1.000
_cell.angle_alpha   90.00
_cell.angle_beta   90.00
_cell.angle_gamma   90.00
#
_symmetry.space_group_name_H-M   'P 1'
#
loop_
_entity.id
_entity.type
_entity.pdbx_description
1 polymer ?
#
loop_
_entity_poly.entity_id
_entity_poly.type
_entity_poly.pdbx_seq_one_letter_code
_entity_poly.pdbx_strand_id
1 'polypeptide(L)'
;MPTRLDSKTFVAKTAVQVDTLKDIRRWLIDNCKNRWSATDYRGNDFNWRKLGKMKPTIVYDYLPGAFDVTVLVHFKKAEDMMLFMLTWPSEVLLNP
;
A
#
# COMPACT_ATOMS: atom_id res chain seq x y z
N MET A 1 -23.00 11.76 -7.18
CA MET A 1 -22.46 11.61 -7.04
C MET A 1 -21.77 11.13 -7.06
N PRO A 2 -21.71 10.89 -6.99
CA PRO A 2 -20.94 10.43 -6.71
C PRO A 2 -19.88 10.34 -7.07
N THR A 3 -19.46 10.40 -6.87
CA THR A 3 -18.40 10.68 -6.84
C THR A 3 -17.56 9.63 -7.12
N ARG A 4 -17.67 8.79 -6.75
CA ARG A 4 -16.92 7.83 -6.84
C ARG A 4 -16.50 7.55 -8.09
N LEU A 5 -16.89 8.02 -8.82
CA LEU A 5 -16.55 7.79 -10.01
C LEU A 5 -15.34 8.04 -10.35
N ASP A 6 -15.03 8.83 -9.93
CA ASP A 6 -13.86 9.30 -10.02
C ASP A 6 -13.04 8.29 -9.72
N SER A 7 -13.48 7.60 -9.25
CA SER A 7 -12.98 6.60 -9.04
C SER A 7 -12.22 5.89 -10.02
N LYS A 8 -11.77 6.40 -10.95
CA LYS A 8 -10.79 5.82 -11.68
C LYS A 8 -9.52 5.92 -10.97
N THR A 9 -9.34 5.18 -9.96
CA THR A 9 -8.05 5.07 -9.30
C THR A 9 -7.35 3.82 -9.79
N PHE A 10 -6.04 3.86 -9.80
CA PHE A 10 -5.20 2.73 -10.13
C PHE A 10 -4.74 2.13 -8.83
N VAL A 11 -4.99 0.85 -8.62
CA VAL A 11 -4.74 0.21 -7.32
C VAL A 11 -3.63 -0.81 -7.42
N ALA A 12 -2.65 -0.69 -6.53
CA ALA A 12 -1.59 -1.67 -6.38
C ALA A 12 -1.68 -2.31 -5.00
N LYS A 13 -1.60 -3.63 -4.96
CA LYS A 13 -1.61 -4.37 -3.70
C LYS A 13 -0.19 -4.73 -3.35
N THR A 14 0.22 -4.46 -2.14
CA THR A 14 1.52 -4.85 -1.64
C THR A 14 1.39 -5.54 -0.30
N ALA A 15 2.22 -6.55 -0.05
CA ALA A 15 2.25 -7.26 1.20
C ALA A 15 3.71 -7.35 1.62
N VAL A 16 4.08 -6.64 2.65
CA VAL A 16 5.47 -6.51 3.09
C VAL A 16 5.54 -6.43 4.61
N GLN A 17 6.72 -6.55 5.14
CA GLN A 17 6.94 -6.41 6.57
C GLN A 17 6.71 -4.97 7.00
N VAL A 18 6.47 -4.79 8.29
CA VAL A 18 6.15 -3.48 8.87
C VAL A 18 7.20 -2.42 8.53
N ASP A 19 8.47 -2.76 8.68
CA ASP A 19 9.53 -1.78 8.44
C ASP A 19 9.58 -1.36 6.97
N THR A 20 9.37 -2.31 6.06
CA THR A 20 9.31 -2.00 4.64
C THR A 20 8.10 -1.12 4.34
N LEU A 21 6.98 -1.38 5.00
CA LEU A 21 5.78 -0.59 4.78
C LEU A 21 5.96 0.86 5.24
N LYS A 22 6.72 1.08 6.31
CA LYS A 22 7.06 2.43 6.74
C LYS A 22 7.89 3.15 5.69
N ASP A 23 8.82 2.45 5.07
CA ASP A 23 9.63 3.01 3.98
C ASP A 23 8.77 3.34 2.77
N ILE A 24 7.82 2.47 2.46
CA ILE A 24 6.88 2.69 1.36
C ILE A 24 6.07 3.97 1.60
N ARG A 25 5.59 4.15 2.82
CA ARG A 25 4.82 5.34 3.15
C ARG A 25 5.63 6.61 2.93
N ARG A 26 6.89 6.60 3.38
CA ARG A 26 7.76 7.75 3.19
C ARG A 26 8.00 8.02 1.70
N TRP A 27 8.21 6.96 0.94
CA TRP A 27 8.40 7.09 -0.51
C TRP A 27 7.18 7.70 -1.18
N LEU A 28 5.98 7.26 -0.78
CA LEU A 28 4.75 7.79 -1.33
C LEU A 28 4.59 9.28 -1.01
N ILE A 29 4.90 9.67 0.22
CA ILE A 29 4.84 11.07 0.63
C ILE A 29 5.79 11.91 -0.22
N ASP A 30 7.00 11.41 -0.45
CA ASP A 30 8.03 12.15 -1.17
C ASP A 30 7.80 12.19 -2.67
N ASN A 31 7.25 11.14 -3.25
CA ASN A 31 7.16 11.02 -4.71
C ASN A 31 5.78 11.23 -5.29
N CYS A 32 4.75 10.94 -4.54
CA CYS A 32 3.38 11.05 -5.03
C CYS A 32 2.59 12.16 -4.34
N LYS A 33 3.17 12.76 -3.33
CA LYS A 33 2.57 13.85 -2.56
C LYS A 33 1.13 13.52 -2.18
N ASN A 34 0.16 14.30 -2.62
CA ASN A 34 -1.22 14.10 -2.24
C ASN A 34 -2.02 13.32 -3.27
N ARG A 35 -1.35 12.60 -4.16
CA ARG A 35 -2.01 11.89 -5.24
C ARG A 35 -2.21 10.41 -4.96
N TRP A 36 -2.22 10.04 -3.70
CA TRP A 36 -2.39 8.65 -3.32
C TRP A 36 -3.20 8.52 -2.03
N SER A 37 -3.75 7.34 -1.81
CA SER A 37 -4.35 6.98 -0.54
C SER A 37 -4.08 5.50 -0.31
N ALA A 38 -4.35 5.02 0.89
CA ALA A 38 -4.12 3.62 1.21
C ALA A 38 -5.29 3.07 2.00
N THR A 39 -5.64 1.82 1.69
CA THR A 39 -6.70 1.13 2.42
C THR A 39 -6.23 -0.27 2.77
N ASP A 40 -6.94 -0.91 3.69
CA ASP A 40 -6.72 -2.31 3.94
C ASP A 40 -7.47 -3.15 2.88
N TYR A 41 -7.36 -4.47 2.98
CA TYR A 41 -7.99 -5.36 2.01
C TYR A 41 -9.51 -5.30 2.07
N ARG A 42 -10.09 -4.72 3.11
CA ARG A 42 -11.54 -4.56 3.24
C ARG A 42 -12.03 -3.22 2.70
N GLY A 43 -11.12 -2.36 2.26
CA GLY A 43 -11.48 -1.04 1.75
C GLY A 43 -11.56 0.04 2.79
N ASN A 44 -11.20 -0.26 4.03
CA ASN A 44 -11.18 0.75 5.09
C ASN A 44 -9.86 1.51 5.06
N ASP A 45 -9.87 2.76 5.49
CA ASP A 45 -8.64 3.55 5.52
C ASP A 45 -7.56 2.84 6.32
N PHE A 46 -6.35 2.82 5.78
CA PHE A 46 -5.24 2.14 6.42
C PHE A 46 -4.80 2.92 7.65
N ASN A 47 -4.67 2.22 8.77
CA ASN A 47 -4.31 2.87 10.03
C ASN A 47 -2.80 2.87 10.23
N TRP A 48 -2.15 3.93 9.77
CA TRP A 48 -0.69 4.07 9.89
C TRP A 48 -0.22 4.21 11.33
N ARG A 49 -1.08 4.70 12.24
CA ARG A 49 -0.70 4.83 13.65
C ARG A 49 -0.55 3.46 14.28
N LYS A 50 -1.42 2.53 13.91
CA LYS A 50 -1.32 1.17 14.42
C LYS A 50 0.00 0.54 13.97
N LEU A 51 0.44 0.86 12.76
CA LEU A 51 1.69 0.35 12.23
C LEU A 51 2.87 0.78 13.12
N GLY A 52 2.87 2.01 13.58
CA GLY A 52 3.94 2.50 14.45
C GLY A 52 4.01 1.81 15.79
N LYS A 53 2.92 1.16 16.21
CA LYS A 53 2.89 0.45 17.49
C LYS A 53 3.19 -1.04 17.33
N MET A 54 3.28 -1.53 16.12
CA MET A 54 3.61 -2.92 15.90
C MET A 54 5.09 -3.12 16.18
N LYS A 55 5.41 -4.09 17.03
CA LYS A 55 6.78 -4.42 17.30
C LYS A 55 7.33 -5.23 16.14
N PRO A 56 8.62 -5.09 15.83
CA PRO A 56 9.24 -5.96 14.85
C PRO A 56 9.04 -7.39 15.33
N THR A 57 8.45 -8.21 14.51
CA THR A 57 8.21 -9.57 14.87
C THR A 57 9.40 -10.39 14.43
N ILE A 58 9.91 -11.23 15.31
CA ILE A 58 10.96 -12.13 14.91
C ILE A 58 10.31 -13.13 13.98
N VAL A 59 10.69 -13.08 12.72
CA VAL A 59 10.14 -13.97 11.74
C VAL A 59 10.93 -15.26 11.76
N TYR A 60 10.27 -16.35 12.04
CA TYR A 60 10.94 -17.63 11.95
C TYR A 60 10.96 -18.02 10.47
N ASP A 61 12.10 -18.48 10.03
CA ASP A 61 12.33 -18.76 8.61
C ASP A 61 11.34 -19.72 7.99
N TYR A 62 10.70 -20.55 8.77
CA TYR A 62 9.79 -21.55 8.24
C TYR A 62 8.42 -20.97 7.86
N LEU A 63 8.16 -19.70 8.10
CA LEU A 63 6.90 -19.07 7.73
C LEU A 63 7.14 -17.76 7.00
N PRO A 64 7.78 -17.81 5.84
CA PRO A 64 8.04 -16.58 5.09
C PRO A 64 6.71 -15.92 4.72
N GLY A 65 6.61 -14.62 4.94
CA GLY A 65 5.40 -13.87 4.64
C GLY A 65 4.31 -13.94 5.67
N ALA A 66 4.48 -14.75 6.74
CA ALA A 66 3.42 -14.91 7.74
C ALA A 66 3.08 -13.63 8.48
N PHE A 67 3.99 -12.69 8.54
CA PHE A 67 3.78 -11.44 9.26
C PHE A 67 3.75 -10.24 8.32
N ASP A 68 3.51 -10.47 7.03
CA ASP A 68 3.41 -9.38 6.08
C ASP A 68 2.11 -8.62 6.29
N VAL A 69 2.19 -7.33 6.14
CA VAL A 69 1.02 -6.46 6.22
C VAL A 69 0.60 -6.14 4.79
N THR A 70 -0.67 -6.38 4.51
CA THR A 70 -1.22 -6.09 3.18
C THR A 70 -1.82 -4.70 3.16
N VAL A 71 -1.47 -3.93 2.16
CA VAL A 71 -2.05 -2.61 1.96
C VAL A 71 -2.38 -2.43 0.48
N LEU A 72 -3.48 -1.76 0.22
CA LEU A 72 -3.89 -1.39 -1.13
C LEU A 72 -3.60 0.09 -1.30
N VAL A 73 -2.75 0.42 -2.25
CA VAL A 73 -2.40 1.82 -2.52
C VAL A 73 -3.15 2.27 -3.75
N HIS A 74 -3.91 3.35 -3.60
CA HIS A 74 -4.75 3.89 -4.66
C HIS A 74 -4.09 5.13 -5.22
N PHE A 75 -3.83 5.13 -6.52
CA PHE A 75 -3.17 6.25 -7.19
C PHE A 75 -4.14 6.97 -8.11
N LYS A 76 -4.03 8.27 -8.18
CA LYS A 76 -4.83 9.08 -9.10
C LYS A 76 -4.23 9.09 -10.50
N LYS A 77 -2.95 8.77 -10.63
CA LYS A 77 -2.26 8.76 -11.91
C LYS A 77 -1.59 7.43 -12.17
N ALA A 78 -1.72 6.95 -13.38
CA ALA A 78 -1.12 5.67 -13.78
C ALA A 78 0.41 5.71 -13.66
N GLU A 79 1.02 6.86 -13.95
CA GLU A 79 2.47 7.00 -13.85
C GLU A 79 2.97 6.75 -12.45
N ASP A 80 2.23 7.24 -11.46
CA ASP A 80 2.62 7.06 -10.06
C ASP A 80 2.55 5.58 -9.68
N MET A 81 1.52 4.88 -10.13
CA MET A 81 1.40 3.45 -9.87
C MET A 81 2.53 2.67 -10.54
N MET A 82 2.86 3.02 -11.77
CA MET A 82 3.93 2.35 -12.49
C MET A 82 5.27 2.54 -11.79
N LEU A 83 5.55 3.75 -11.34
CA LEU A 83 6.78 4.03 -10.62
C LEU A 83 6.82 3.26 -9.30
N PHE A 84 5.70 3.19 -8.62
CA PHE A 84 5.58 2.42 -7.38
C PHE A 84 5.88 0.94 -7.63
N MET A 85 5.32 0.39 -8.69
CA MET A 85 5.51 -1.03 -9.00
C MET A 85 6.94 -1.35 -9.43
N LEU A 86 7.66 -0.40 -9.99
CA LEU A 86 9.06 -0.59 -10.33
C LEU A 86 9.95 -0.51 -9.09
N THR A 87 9.47 0.13 -8.03
CA THR A 87 10.26 0.36 -6.83
C THR A 87 9.98 -0.67 -5.73
N TRP A 88 8.70 -1.07 -5.58
CA TRP A 88 8.27 -1.92 -4.49
C TRP A 88 7.56 -3.17 -4.97
N PRO A 89 7.68 -4.29 -4.23
CA PRO A 89 6.94 -5.51 -4.57
C PRO A 89 5.44 -5.24 -4.51
N SER A 90 4.75 -5.48 -5.60
CA SER A 90 3.33 -5.21 -5.65
C SER A 90 2.70 -5.84 -6.88
N GLU A 91 1.38 -5.89 -6.90
CA GLU A 91 0.65 -6.37 -8.07
C GLU A 91 -0.54 -5.45 -8.33
N VAL A 92 -0.91 -5.34 -9.59
CA VAL A 92 -2.03 -4.50 -9.99
C VAL A 92 -3.32 -5.19 -9.64
N LEU A 93 -4.26 -4.46 -9.05
CA LEU A 93 -5.59 -4.96 -8.86
C LEU A 93 -6.47 -4.35 -9.93
N LEU A 94 -7.08 -5.23 -10.71
CA LEU A 94 -7.99 -4.78 -11.75
C LEU A 94 -9.37 -4.68 -11.14
N ASN A 95 -9.99 -3.54 -11.33
CA ASN A 95 -11.35 -3.37 -10.89
C ASN A 95 -12.28 -3.98 -11.91
N PRO A 96 -13.22 -4.78 -11.49
CA PRO A 96 -14.19 -5.36 -12.41
C PRO A 96 -15.09 -4.30 -13.02
#